data_851c06ce3deaa863acb5ffbb8cdf8286
#
_entry.id   851c06ce3deaa863acb5ffbb8cdf8286
#
_cell.length_a   1.000
_cell.length_b   1.000
_cell.length_c   1.000
_cell.angle_alpha   90.00
_cell.angle_beta   90.00
_cell.angle_gamma   90.00
#
_symmetry.space_group_name_H-M   'P 1'
#
loop_
_entity.id
_entity.type
_entity.pdbx_description
1 polymer ?
#
loop_
_entity_poly.entity_id
_entity_poly.type
_entity_poly.pdbx_seq_one_letter_code
_entity_poly.pdbx_strand_id
1 'polypeptide(L)'
;MPLEIPTKYDSLLKKKVSLKTSFTFMLIIVLIIWSFIYTGFNFGDLMIGIPQIGDLFKQMIPPDFEYLQQITTPMLDTIRMAIVSTVLGSIVSIPIALLCASNIVHQKWISIPSRFILNIVRTIPDLLLAAIFVAVFGIGQIPGILALFILTICIIGKLLYESLETIYPGPMEAMTAVGANKIKWIVFGVVPQAISSFMSYVLYAFEVNIRASAVLGLVGAGGIGLFYDQTLGLFQYPKTATIILFTLVIVVIDYISTKVRAHLA
;
A
#
# COMPACT_ATOMS: atom_id res chain seq x y z
N MET A 1 23.32 -56.92 6.22
CA MET A 1 23.50 -55.92 7.31
C MET A 1 22.40 -54.88 7.14
N PRO A 2 21.31 -54.93 7.90
CA PRO A 2 20.23 -53.97 7.76
C PRO A 2 20.66 -52.61 8.40
N LEU A 3 20.50 -51.55 7.63
CA LEU A 3 20.72 -50.17 8.08
C LEU A 3 19.63 -49.81 9.11
N GLU A 4 20.01 -49.71 10.37
CA GLU A 4 19.17 -49.13 11.42
C GLU A 4 19.02 -47.62 11.18
N ILE A 5 17.88 -47.21 10.67
CA ILE A 5 17.50 -45.80 10.57
C ILE A 5 17.30 -45.27 12.00
N PRO A 6 17.94 -44.17 12.42
CA PRO A 6 17.87 -43.71 13.79
C PRO A 6 16.47 -43.25 14.15
N THR A 7 15.94 -43.84 15.25
CA THR A 7 14.61 -43.65 15.85
C THR A 7 14.30 -42.21 16.32
N LYS A 8 15.14 -41.25 15.94
CA LYS A 8 14.97 -39.84 16.30
C LYS A 8 13.83 -39.15 15.54
N TYR A 9 13.35 -39.72 14.43
CA TYR A 9 12.23 -39.17 13.66
C TYR A 9 10.87 -39.58 14.21
N ASP A 10 10.74 -40.70 14.87
CA ASP A 10 9.48 -41.16 15.48
C ASP A 10 9.07 -40.31 16.72
N SER A 11 10.02 -39.67 17.40
CA SER A 11 9.74 -38.78 18.51
C SER A 11 9.19 -37.42 18.09
N LEU A 12 9.42 -36.99 16.86
CA LEU A 12 8.90 -35.73 16.30
C LEU A 12 7.43 -35.85 15.86
N LEU A 13 6.98 -37.04 15.50
CA LEU A 13 5.60 -37.32 15.07
C LEU A 13 4.63 -37.53 16.25
N LYS A 14 5.15 -37.79 17.46
CA LYS A 14 4.37 -37.95 18.69
C LYS A 14 4.45 -36.74 19.60
N LYS A 15 4.44 -35.53 19.07
CA LYS A 15 4.26 -34.34 19.91
C LYS A 15 2.84 -34.38 20.45
N LYS A 16 2.68 -34.92 21.69
CA LYS A 16 1.40 -34.87 22.43
C LYS A 16 0.91 -33.43 22.38
N VAL A 17 -0.22 -33.20 21.72
CA VAL A 17 -0.87 -31.90 21.72
C VAL A 17 -1.01 -31.44 23.14
N SER A 18 -0.30 -30.40 23.54
CA SER A 18 -0.34 -29.90 24.91
C SER A 18 -1.77 -29.48 25.20
N LEU A 19 -2.24 -29.76 26.44
CA LEU A 19 -3.57 -29.31 26.90
C LEU A 19 -3.78 -27.81 26.61
N LYS A 20 -2.72 -26.99 26.72
CA LYS A 20 -2.74 -25.58 26.39
C LYS A 20 -3.03 -25.34 24.89
N THR A 21 -2.43 -26.13 24.00
CA THR A 21 -2.67 -26.02 22.56
C THR A 21 -4.09 -26.43 22.19
N SER A 22 -4.61 -27.52 22.82
CA SER A 22 -5.99 -27.95 22.61
C SER A 22 -6.98 -26.91 23.11
N PHE A 23 -6.74 -26.30 24.27
CA PHE A 23 -7.57 -25.23 24.82
C PHE A 23 -7.56 -23.98 23.91
N THR A 24 -6.39 -23.62 23.39
CA THR A 24 -6.28 -22.49 22.43
C THR A 24 -7.08 -22.75 21.15
N PHE A 25 -6.98 -23.96 20.58
CA PHE A 25 -7.79 -24.33 19.41
C PHE A 25 -9.28 -24.30 19.70
N MET A 26 -9.70 -24.83 20.85
CA MET A 26 -11.11 -24.80 21.27
C MET A 26 -11.61 -23.37 21.43
N LEU A 27 -10.81 -22.48 22.05
CA LEU A 27 -11.14 -21.06 22.19
C LEU A 27 -11.31 -20.37 20.83
N ILE A 28 -10.39 -20.63 19.90
CA ILE A 28 -10.46 -20.06 18.55
C ILE A 28 -11.73 -20.54 17.84
N ILE A 29 -12.06 -21.84 17.92
CA ILE A 29 -13.28 -22.39 17.30
C ILE A 29 -14.53 -21.74 17.90
N VAL A 30 -14.60 -21.61 19.22
CA VAL A 30 -15.72 -20.95 19.90
C VAL A 30 -15.86 -19.48 19.46
N LEU A 31 -14.76 -18.74 19.36
CA LEU A 31 -14.77 -17.37 18.88
C LEU A 31 -15.22 -17.26 17.42
N ILE A 32 -14.80 -18.17 16.55
CA ILE A 32 -15.23 -18.23 15.16
C ILE A 32 -16.75 -18.49 15.09
N ILE A 33 -17.25 -19.52 15.78
CA ILE A 33 -18.68 -19.86 15.79
C ILE A 33 -19.49 -18.68 16.35
N TRP A 34 -19.06 -18.09 17.46
CA TRP A 34 -19.69 -16.91 18.02
C TRP A 34 -19.73 -15.72 17.05
N SER A 35 -18.62 -15.48 16.35
CA SER A 35 -18.55 -14.44 15.32
C SER A 35 -19.51 -14.70 14.16
N PHE A 36 -19.62 -15.95 13.68
CA PHE A 36 -20.59 -16.33 12.64
C PHE A 36 -22.04 -16.08 13.07
N ILE A 37 -22.38 -16.48 14.31
CA ILE A 37 -23.72 -16.29 14.86
C ILE A 37 -24.02 -14.79 15.04
N TYR A 38 -23.06 -14.04 15.60
CA TYR A 38 -23.24 -12.61 15.88
C TYR A 38 -23.32 -11.75 14.62
N THR A 39 -22.59 -12.10 13.56
CA THR A 39 -22.64 -11.39 12.25
C THR A 39 -23.87 -11.73 11.44
N GLY A 40 -24.69 -12.71 11.85
CA GLY A 40 -25.86 -13.15 11.09
C GLY A 40 -25.51 -13.81 9.76
N PHE A 41 -24.27 -14.30 9.61
CA PHE A 41 -23.83 -14.93 8.37
C PHE A 41 -24.65 -16.20 8.09
N ASN A 42 -25.31 -16.21 6.94
CA ASN A 42 -26.14 -17.31 6.49
C ASN A 42 -25.65 -17.85 5.14
N PHE A 43 -25.30 -19.12 5.09
CA PHE A 43 -24.93 -19.78 3.83
C PHE A 43 -26.04 -19.77 2.80
N GLY A 44 -27.34 -19.72 3.24
CA GLY A 44 -28.47 -19.58 2.35
C GLY A 44 -28.45 -18.29 1.55
N ASP A 45 -28.11 -17.17 2.18
CA ASP A 45 -28.02 -15.86 1.54
C ASP A 45 -26.87 -15.83 0.51
N LEU A 46 -25.76 -16.50 0.82
CA LEU A 46 -24.66 -16.67 -0.14
C LEU A 46 -25.11 -17.45 -1.40
N MET A 47 -25.84 -18.54 -1.22
CA MET A 47 -26.38 -19.34 -2.33
C MET A 47 -27.38 -18.58 -3.19
N ILE A 48 -28.18 -17.70 -2.57
CA ILE A 48 -29.12 -16.81 -3.29
C ILE A 48 -28.35 -15.70 -4.02
N GLY A 49 -27.24 -15.22 -3.47
CA GLY A 49 -26.41 -14.16 -4.08
C GLY A 49 -25.64 -14.60 -5.34
N ILE A 50 -25.22 -15.87 -5.43
CA ILE A 50 -24.44 -16.37 -6.58
C ILE A 50 -25.15 -16.18 -7.93
N PRO A 51 -26.44 -16.57 -8.12
CA PRO A 51 -27.17 -16.29 -9.35
C PRO A 51 -27.27 -14.80 -9.67
N GLN A 52 -27.46 -13.95 -8.66
CA GLN A 52 -27.56 -12.49 -8.83
C GLN A 52 -26.24 -11.89 -9.36
N ILE A 53 -25.10 -12.42 -8.96
CA ILE A 53 -23.80 -12.04 -9.53
C ILE A 53 -23.78 -12.38 -11.04
N GLY A 54 -24.27 -13.55 -11.43
CA GLY A 54 -24.36 -13.95 -12.82
C GLY A 54 -25.26 -13.01 -13.65
N ASP A 55 -26.37 -12.58 -13.09
CA ASP A 55 -27.29 -11.66 -13.76
C ASP A 55 -26.72 -10.24 -13.84
N LEU A 56 -25.93 -9.80 -12.84
CA LEU A 56 -25.18 -8.56 -12.89
C LEU A 56 -24.20 -8.57 -14.07
N PHE A 57 -23.38 -9.63 -14.20
CA PHE A 57 -22.45 -9.77 -15.32
C PHE A 57 -23.14 -9.77 -16.68
N LYS A 58 -24.31 -10.40 -16.82
CA LYS A 58 -25.10 -10.34 -18.07
C LYS A 58 -25.53 -8.91 -18.41
N GLN A 59 -25.92 -8.11 -17.40
CA GLN A 59 -26.32 -6.72 -17.60
C GLN A 59 -25.11 -5.80 -17.93
N MET A 60 -23.90 -6.23 -17.63
CA MET A 60 -22.67 -5.52 -17.99
C MET A 60 -22.25 -5.74 -19.45
N ILE A 61 -22.84 -6.70 -20.14
CA ILE A 61 -22.50 -7.06 -21.53
C ILE A 61 -23.69 -6.71 -22.45
N PRO A 62 -23.47 -5.97 -23.57
CA PRO A 62 -22.17 -5.43 -24.05
C PRO A 62 -21.74 -4.15 -23.30
N PRO A 63 -20.43 -3.91 -23.14
CA PRO A 63 -19.91 -2.66 -22.61
C PRO A 63 -20.24 -1.48 -23.53
N ASP A 64 -20.47 -0.31 -22.95
CA ASP A 64 -20.72 0.94 -23.68
C ASP A 64 -19.38 1.60 -24.04
N PHE A 65 -18.84 1.30 -25.22
CA PHE A 65 -17.56 1.85 -25.67
C PHE A 65 -17.61 3.35 -26.02
N GLU A 66 -18.79 3.93 -26.29
CA GLU A 66 -18.91 5.38 -26.51
C GLU A 66 -18.57 6.14 -25.23
N TYR A 67 -18.84 5.55 -24.08
CA TYR A 67 -18.52 6.11 -22.78
C TYR A 67 -16.99 6.28 -22.53
N LEU A 68 -16.12 5.58 -23.27
CA LEU A 68 -14.68 5.72 -23.19
C LEU A 68 -14.21 7.18 -23.39
N GLN A 69 -14.86 7.92 -24.28
CA GLN A 69 -14.50 9.32 -24.52
C GLN A 69 -14.70 10.19 -23.27
N GLN A 70 -15.72 9.89 -22.48
CA GLN A 70 -16.04 10.64 -21.26
C GLN A 70 -15.09 10.30 -20.09
N ILE A 71 -14.62 9.06 -20.00
CA ILE A 71 -13.79 8.60 -18.88
C ILE A 71 -12.28 8.70 -19.13
N THR A 72 -11.85 9.01 -20.37
CA THR A 72 -10.43 9.15 -20.71
C THR A 72 -9.75 10.24 -19.89
N THR A 73 -10.35 11.43 -19.79
CA THR A 73 -9.81 12.52 -18.97
C THR A 73 -9.74 12.16 -17.49
N PRO A 74 -10.81 11.67 -16.84
CA PRO A 74 -10.76 11.20 -15.45
C PRO A 74 -9.71 10.12 -15.19
N MET A 75 -9.48 9.22 -16.15
CA MET A 75 -8.44 8.20 -16.04
C MET A 75 -7.05 8.80 -16.06
N LEU A 76 -6.79 9.74 -17.00
CA LEU A 76 -5.53 10.50 -17.03
C LEU A 76 -5.32 11.29 -15.75
N ASP A 77 -6.37 11.86 -15.19
CA ASP A 77 -6.31 12.59 -13.92
C ASP A 77 -5.95 11.67 -12.75
N THR A 78 -6.47 10.45 -12.71
CA THR A 78 -6.07 9.41 -11.75
C THR A 78 -4.56 9.15 -11.81
N ILE A 79 -4.01 8.99 -13.02
CA ILE A 79 -2.57 8.76 -13.23
C ILE A 79 -1.75 10.00 -12.84
N ARG A 80 -2.18 11.19 -13.24
CA ARG A 80 -1.52 12.47 -12.88
C ARG A 80 -1.47 12.68 -11.37
N MET A 81 -2.57 12.42 -10.69
CA MET A 81 -2.64 12.50 -9.21
C MET A 81 -1.62 11.56 -8.57
N ALA A 82 -1.53 10.32 -9.04
CA ALA A 82 -0.55 9.36 -8.54
C ALA A 82 0.89 9.80 -8.78
N ILE A 83 1.20 10.32 -9.98
CA ILE A 83 2.55 10.83 -10.32
C ILE A 83 2.93 12.01 -9.44
N VAL A 84 2.08 13.04 -9.39
CA VAL A 84 2.37 14.28 -8.64
C VAL A 84 2.56 13.98 -7.16
N SER A 85 1.66 13.21 -6.56
CA SER A 85 1.75 12.84 -5.13
C SER A 85 3.00 12.02 -4.84
N THR A 86 3.36 11.07 -5.72
CA THR A 86 4.55 10.25 -5.55
C THR A 86 5.83 11.08 -5.64
N VAL A 87 5.94 11.96 -6.64
CA VAL A 87 7.13 12.80 -6.80
C VAL A 87 7.29 13.75 -5.62
N LEU A 88 6.25 14.50 -5.26
CA LEU A 88 6.32 15.44 -4.14
C LEU A 88 6.53 14.72 -2.81
N GLY A 89 5.82 13.62 -2.58
CA GLY A 89 5.94 12.84 -1.35
C GLY A 89 7.31 12.19 -1.19
N SER A 90 7.93 11.70 -2.29
CA SER A 90 9.27 11.11 -2.25
C SER A 90 10.33 12.16 -1.92
N ILE A 91 10.24 13.37 -2.46
CA ILE A 91 11.17 14.46 -2.14
C ILE A 91 11.09 14.81 -0.65
N VAL A 92 9.88 14.97 -0.11
CA VAL A 92 9.68 15.33 1.30
C VAL A 92 10.01 14.16 2.25
N SER A 93 9.85 12.92 1.80
CA SER A 93 10.20 11.74 2.61
C SER A 93 11.71 11.63 2.92
N ILE A 94 12.59 12.16 2.06
CA ILE A 94 14.06 12.10 2.28
C ILE A 94 14.48 12.76 3.59
N PRO A 95 14.20 14.07 3.82
CA PRO A 95 14.61 14.69 5.10
C PRO A 95 13.91 14.05 6.30
N ILE A 96 12.65 13.61 6.17
CA ILE A 96 11.93 12.94 7.24
C ILE A 96 12.60 11.60 7.59
N ALA A 97 12.96 10.80 6.60
CA ALA A 97 13.66 9.53 6.82
C ALA A 97 15.03 9.74 7.48
N LEU A 98 15.78 10.76 7.06
CA LEU A 98 17.07 11.11 7.70
C LEU A 98 16.89 11.51 9.17
N LEU A 99 15.83 12.24 9.53
CA LEU A 99 15.50 12.59 10.91
C LEU A 99 15.08 11.36 11.74
N CYS A 100 14.44 10.39 11.10
CA CYS A 100 14.00 9.15 11.73
C CYS A 100 15.15 8.14 11.93
N ALA A 101 16.19 8.15 11.12
CA ALA A 101 17.29 7.17 11.17
C ALA A 101 18.20 7.40 12.37
N SER A 102 18.27 6.44 13.32
CA SER A 102 19.03 6.57 14.57
C SER A 102 20.55 6.52 14.38
N ASN A 103 21.03 5.90 13.31
CA ASN A 103 22.43 5.90 12.93
C ASN A 103 22.91 7.23 12.30
N ILE A 104 21.98 8.07 11.84
CA ILE A 104 22.26 9.39 11.26
C ILE A 104 22.04 10.51 12.28
N VAL A 105 20.90 10.46 12.98
CA VAL A 105 20.52 11.41 14.05
C VAL A 105 20.59 10.68 15.38
N HIS A 106 21.69 10.87 16.10
CA HIS A 106 21.92 10.21 17.39
C HIS A 106 21.07 10.78 18.53
N GLN A 107 20.52 11.98 18.35
CA GLN A 107 19.64 12.62 19.35
C GLN A 107 18.29 11.91 19.41
N LYS A 108 18.09 11.07 20.43
CA LYS A 108 16.85 10.31 20.64
C LYS A 108 15.60 11.20 20.77
N TRP A 109 15.75 12.40 21.27
CA TRP A 109 14.66 13.37 21.40
C TRP A 109 14.19 13.96 20.05
N ILE A 110 14.93 13.75 18.95
CA ILE A 110 14.52 14.09 17.58
C ILE A 110 13.97 12.81 16.88
N SER A 111 14.76 11.73 16.89
CA SER A 111 14.42 10.52 16.11
C SER A 111 13.16 9.82 16.64
N ILE A 112 12.97 9.74 17.97
CA ILE A 112 11.80 9.05 18.56
C ILE A 112 10.50 9.79 18.25
N PRO A 113 10.35 11.12 18.47
CA PRO A 113 9.13 11.83 18.10
C PRO A 113 8.86 11.82 16.59
N SER A 114 9.90 11.94 15.75
CA SER A 114 9.75 11.89 14.30
C SER A 114 9.14 10.55 13.84
N ARG A 115 9.65 9.44 14.36
CA ARG A 115 9.09 8.10 14.10
C ARG A 115 7.66 7.96 14.64
N PHE A 116 7.41 8.50 15.83
CA PHE A 116 6.09 8.44 16.44
C PHE A 116 5.05 9.17 15.61
N ILE A 117 5.33 10.39 15.16
CA ILE A 117 4.46 11.18 14.29
C ILE A 117 4.21 10.43 12.98
N LEU A 118 5.27 9.96 12.33
CA LEU A 118 5.16 9.22 11.06
C LEU A 118 4.31 7.96 11.20
N ASN A 119 4.45 7.22 12.30
CA ASN A 119 3.65 6.03 12.57
C ASN A 119 2.19 6.37 12.88
N ILE A 120 1.89 7.45 13.61
CA ILE A 120 0.51 7.89 13.87
C ILE A 120 -0.17 8.26 12.56
N VAL A 121 0.45 9.11 11.74
CA VAL A 121 -0.15 9.54 10.47
C VAL A 121 -0.44 8.34 9.57
N ARG A 122 0.43 7.33 9.56
CA ARG A 122 0.24 6.09 8.80
C ARG A 122 -0.95 5.25 9.28
N THR A 123 -1.43 5.41 10.52
CA THR A 123 -2.61 4.66 10.98
C THR A 123 -3.94 5.23 10.48
N ILE A 124 -3.91 6.44 9.91
CA ILE A 124 -5.10 7.06 9.34
C ILE A 124 -5.41 6.37 8.01
N PRO A 125 -6.62 5.80 7.83
CA PRO A 125 -7.02 5.24 6.55
C PRO A 125 -7.01 6.30 5.44
N ASP A 126 -6.49 5.95 4.27
CA ASP A 126 -6.35 6.83 3.10
C ASP A 126 -7.70 7.44 2.65
N LEU A 127 -8.78 6.65 2.67
CA LEU A 127 -10.13 7.15 2.38
C LEU A 127 -10.59 8.20 3.38
N LEU A 128 -10.30 8.01 4.67
CA LEU A 128 -10.66 8.99 5.69
C LEU A 128 -9.88 10.29 5.51
N LEU A 129 -8.58 10.19 5.21
CA LEU A 129 -7.72 11.34 4.96
C LEU A 129 -8.20 12.12 3.72
N ALA A 130 -8.55 11.42 2.65
CA ALA A 130 -9.12 12.04 1.46
C ALA A 130 -10.46 12.71 1.74
N ALA A 131 -11.35 12.06 2.49
CA ALA A 131 -12.64 12.65 2.87
C ALA A 131 -12.48 13.93 3.69
N ILE A 132 -11.52 14.00 4.62
CA ILE A 132 -11.19 15.21 5.36
C ILE A 132 -10.74 16.31 4.41
N PHE A 133 -9.86 16.02 3.45
CA PHE A 133 -9.43 17.03 2.48
C PHE A 133 -10.55 17.47 1.54
N VAL A 134 -11.43 16.54 1.14
CA VAL A 134 -12.62 16.89 0.35
C VAL A 134 -13.55 17.82 1.14
N ALA A 135 -13.72 17.60 2.43
CA ALA A 135 -14.51 18.50 3.27
C ALA A 135 -13.93 19.92 3.37
N VAL A 136 -12.60 20.07 3.30
CA VAL A 136 -11.90 21.36 3.39
C VAL A 136 -11.79 22.06 2.04
N PHE A 137 -11.39 21.33 0.98
CA PHE A 137 -11.06 21.90 -0.33
C PHE A 137 -12.16 21.72 -1.38
N GLY A 138 -13.21 20.96 -1.05
CA GLY A 138 -14.26 20.60 -1.99
C GLY A 138 -13.90 19.36 -2.83
N ILE A 139 -14.86 18.93 -3.67
CA ILE A 139 -14.68 17.81 -4.60
C ILE A 139 -13.69 18.18 -5.68
N GLY A 140 -12.71 17.31 -5.97
CA GLY A 140 -11.73 17.55 -7.03
C GLY A 140 -10.41 16.81 -6.83
N GLN A 141 -9.42 17.09 -7.69
CA GLN A 141 -8.13 16.39 -7.69
C GLN A 141 -7.20 16.81 -6.53
N ILE A 142 -7.32 18.06 -6.05
CA ILE A 142 -6.46 18.61 -4.98
C ILE A 142 -6.54 17.77 -3.69
N PRO A 143 -7.74 17.46 -3.16
CA PRO A 143 -7.86 16.57 -1.99
C PRO A 143 -7.18 15.22 -2.17
N GLY A 144 -7.35 14.61 -3.35
CA GLY A 144 -6.73 13.33 -3.66
C GLY A 144 -5.21 13.40 -3.70
N ILE A 145 -4.65 14.44 -4.35
CA ILE A 145 -3.20 14.67 -4.39
C ILE A 145 -2.64 14.84 -2.98
N LEU A 146 -3.30 15.62 -2.11
CA LEU A 146 -2.85 15.85 -0.74
C LEU A 146 -2.91 14.57 0.11
N ALA A 147 -3.97 13.79 -0.03
CA ALA A 147 -4.10 12.51 0.68
C ALA A 147 -2.99 11.53 0.27
N LEU A 148 -2.80 11.35 -1.05
CA LEU A 148 -1.75 10.49 -1.60
C LEU A 148 -0.33 11.00 -1.28
N PHE A 149 -0.12 12.31 -1.25
CA PHE A 149 1.14 12.93 -0.86
C PHE A 149 1.54 12.55 0.57
N ILE A 150 0.60 12.68 1.52
CA ILE A 150 0.85 12.29 2.91
C ILE A 150 1.08 10.78 3.02
N LEU A 151 0.29 9.96 2.33
CA LEU A 151 0.46 8.51 2.28
C LEU A 151 1.85 8.15 1.76
N THR A 152 2.31 8.79 0.69
CA THR A 152 3.64 8.59 0.11
C THR A 152 4.75 8.91 1.08
N ILE A 153 4.65 10.04 1.81
CA ILE A 153 5.62 10.40 2.85
C ILE A 153 5.70 9.31 3.91
N CYS A 154 4.57 8.78 4.33
CA CYS A 154 4.51 7.74 5.35
C CYS A 154 5.09 6.40 4.87
N ILE A 155 4.80 6.01 3.63
CA ILE A 155 5.31 4.76 3.04
C ILE A 155 6.82 4.85 2.83
N ILE A 156 7.26 5.82 2.03
CA ILE A 156 8.68 5.96 1.67
C ILE A 156 9.50 6.34 2.90
N GLY A 157 9.02 7.28 3.72
CA GLY A 157 9.72 7.72 4.92
C GLY A 157 10.03 6.54 5.85
N LYS A 158 9.05 5.65 6.06
CA LYS A 158 9.26 4.46 6.90
C LYS A 158 10.24 3.47 6.27
N LEU A 159 10.02 3.06 5.04
CA LEU A 159 10.87 2.09 4.36
C LEU A 159 12.31 2.60 4.23
N LEU A 160 12.46 3.90 3.96
CA LEU A 160 13.76 4.51 3.79
C LEU A 160 14.53 4.58 5.11
N TYR A 161 13.92 5.05 6.23
CA TYR A 161 14.69 5.10 7.47
C TYR A 161 15.06 3.69 7.99
N GLU A 162 14.21 2.69 7.82
CA GLU A 162 14.51 1.30 8.17
C GLU A 162 15.68 0.77 7.32
N SER A 163 15.70 1.08 6.01
CA SER A 163 16.81 0.74 5.13
C SER A 163 18.10 1.49 5.52
N LEU A 164 18.02 2.79 5.86
CA LEU A 164 19.17 3.58 6.29
C LEU A 164 19.81 3.02 7.56
N GLU A 165 19.05 2.42 8.46
CA GLU A 165 19.58 1.81 9.68
C GLU A 165 20.35 0.51 9.44
N THR A 166 20.16 -0.12 8.28
CA THR A 166 20.82 -1.39 7.92
C THR A 166 22.01 -1.23 6.97
N ILE A 167 22.34 -0.01 6.54
CA ILE A 167 23.47 0.25 5.64
C ILE A 167 24.82 -0.09 6.31
N TYR A 168 25.79 -0.48 5.48
CA TYR A 168 27.13 -0.83 5.95
C TYR A 168 27.88 0.40 6.50
N PRO A 169 28.46 0.34 7.72
CA PRO A 169 29.03 1.51 8.37
C PRO A 169 30.38 1.97 7.79
N GLY A 170 31.10 1.11 7.07
CA GLY A 170 32.47 1.39 6.60
C GLY A 170 32.63 2.71 5.82
N PRO A 171 31.82 3.02 4.78
CA PRO A 171 31.91 4.30 4.08
C PRO A 171 31.64 5.51 4.98
N MET A 172 30.75 5.38 5.95
CA MET A 172 30.47 6.44 6.92
C MET A 172 31.64 6.68 7.89
N GLU A 173 32.29 5.61 8.35
CA GLU A 173 33.49 5.66 9.19
C GLU A 173 34.67 6.28 8.43
N ALA A 174 34.88 5.91 7.16
CA ALA A 174 35.89 6.49 6.30
C ALA A 174 35.69 8.01 6.14
N MET A 175 34.44 8.46 5.91
CA MET A 175 34.11 9.88 5.83
C MET A 175 34.36 10.62 7.13
N THR A 176 34.16 9.96 8.28
CA THR A 176 34.46 10.51 9.58
C THR A 176 35.99 10.65 9.78
N ALA A 177 36.75 9.64 9.38
CA ALA A 177 38.21 9.62 9.49
C ALA A 177 38.91 10.75 8.70
N VAL A 178 38.35 11.13 7.53
CA VAL A 178 38.87 12.26 6.74
C VAL A 178 38.30 13.63 7.16
N GLY A 179 37.56 13.69 8.28
CA GLY A 179 37.00 14.94 8.80
C GLY A 179 35.90 15.57 7.97
N ALA A 180 35.12 14.78 7.24
CA ALA A 180 34.00 15.27 6.41
C ALA A 180 32.90 15.90 7.26
N ASN A 181 32.34 17.02 6.80
CA ASN A 181 31.19 17.62 7.42
C ASN A 181 29.92 16.74 7.21
N LYS A 182 28.87 16.97 8.00
CA LYS A 182 27.65 16.13 8.00
C LYS A 182 27.02 15.97 6.62
N ILE A 183 27.02 17.02 5.80
CA ILE A 183 26.44 16.99 4.44
C ILE A 183 27.26 16.05 3.55
N LYS A 184 28.60 16.22 3.52
CA LYS A 184 29.50 15.34 2.75
C LYS A 184 29.40 13.90 3.24
N TRP A 185 29.31 13.70 4.55
CA TRP A 185 29.12 12.39 5.17
C TRP A 185 27.84 11.71 4.67
N ILE A 186 26.70 12.44 4.57
CA ILE A 186 25.45 11.90 4.02
C ILE A 186 25.61 11.63 2.53
N VAL A 187 26.08 12.61 1.75
CA VAL A 187 26.11 12.52 0.28
C VAL A 187 27.06 11.41 -0.20
N PHE A 188 28.21 11.23 0.41
CA PHE A 188 29.21 10.26 -0.04
C PHE A 188 29.21 8.95 0.76
N GLY A 189 28.75 8.95 2.01
CA GLY A 189 28.70 7.76 2.86
C GLY A 189 27.35 7.04 2.81
N VAL A 190 26.24 7.78 2.81
CA VAL A 190 24.88 7.22 2.94
C VAL A 190 24.19 7.07 1.58
N VAL A 191 24.11 8.16 0.78
CA VAL A 191 23.34 8.19 -0.47
C VAL A 191 23.73 7.09 -1.45
N PRO A 192 25.00 6.79 -1.73
CA PRO A 192 25.37 5.75 -2.70
C PRO A 192 24.84 4.35 -2.34
N GLN A 193 24.70 4.07 -1.04
CA GLN A 193 24.18 2.80 -0.55
C GLN A 193 22.65 2.75 -0.55
N ALA A 194 21.99 3.90 -0.35
CA ALA A 194 20.55 4.00 -0.18
C ALA A 194 19.78 4.27 -1.50
N ILE A 195 20.43 4.75 -2.56
CA ILE A 195 19.77 5.25 -3.76
C ILE A 195 18.96 4.17 -4.49
N SER A 196 19.48 2.95 -4.59
CA SER A 196 18.78 1.82 -5.23
C SER A 196 17.52 1.44 -4.47
N SER A 197 17.62 1.30 -3.15
CA SER A 197 16.46 1.04 -2.28
C SER A 197 15.46 2.17 -2.34
N PHE A 198 15.91 3.43 -2.31
CA PHE A 198 15.04 4.60 -2.43
C PHE A 198 14.24 4.59 -3.74
N MET A 199 14.89 4.33 -4.89
CA MET A 199 14.20 4.24 -6.17
C MET A 199 13.17 3.11 -6.21
N SER A 200 13.49 1.95 -5.61
CA SER A 200 12.55 0.85 -5.46
C SER A 200 11.34 1.24 -4.61
N TYR A 201 11.52 2.03 -3.54
CA TYR A 201 10.43 2.51 -2.69
C TYR A 201 9.57 3.57 -3.39
N VAL A 202 10.16 4.43 -4.21
CA VAL A 202 9.43 5.40 -5.03
C VAL A 202 8.51 4.69 -6.03
N LEU A 203 9.02 3.68 -6.74
CA LEU A 203 8.22 2.88 -7.67
C LEU A 203 7.10 2.11 -6.93
N TYR A 204 7.40 1.55 -5.76
CA TYR A 204 6.39 0.89 -4.92
C TYR A 204 5.29 1.86 -4.46
N ALA A 205 5.67 3.05 -4.01
CA ALA A 205 4.69 4.06 -3.61
C ALA A 205 3.84 4.53 -4.80
N PHE A 206 4.44 4.66 -5.99
CA PHE A 206 3.70 4.97 -7.20
C PHE A 206 2.66 3.90 -7.54
N GLU A 207 3.02 2.62 -7.45
CA GLU A 207 2.13 1.48 -7.63
C GLU A 207 0.95 1.52 -6.64
N VAL A 208 1.22 1.80 -5.36
CA VAL A 208 0.18 1.97 -4.34
C VAL A 208 -0.70 3.18 -4.65
N ASN A 209 -0.12 4.31 -5.03
CA ASN A 209 -0.84 5.55 -5.30
C ASN A 209 -1.76 5.46 -6.51
N ILE A 210 -1.39 4.75 -7.58
CA ILE A 210 -2.28 4.53 -8.74
C ILE A 210 -3.54 3.79 -8.31
N ARG A 211 -3.41 2.74 -7.52
CA ARG A 211 -4.58 1.98 -7.03
C ARG A 211 -5.42 2.81 -6.07
N ALA A 212 -4.75 3.49 -5.13
CA ALA A 212 -5.42 4.34 -4.17
C ALA A 212 -6.16 5.51 -4.85
N SER A 213 -5.56 6.17 -5.85
CA SER A 213 -6.20 7.31 -6.55
C SER A 213 -7.51 6.91 -7.25
N ALA A 214 -7.60 5.68 -7.76
CA ALA A 214 -8.84 5.16 -8.33
C ALA A 214 -9.94 5.00 -7.26
N VAL A 215 -9.57 4.57 -6.05
CA VAL A 215 -10.51 4.36 -4.93
C VAL A 215 -10.90 5.69 -4.26
N LEU A 216 -9.97 6.64 -4.14
CA LEU A 216 -10.23 7.95 -3.52
C LEU A 216 -11.31 8.75 -4.28
N GLY A 217 -11.53 8.47 -5.55
CA GLY A 217 -12.62 9.06 -6.32
C GLY A 217 -14.01 8.77 -5.75
N LEU A 218 -14.21 7.64 -5.04
CA LEU A 218 -15.48 7.28 -4.39
C LEU A 218 -15.89 8.29 -3.29
N VAL A 219 -14.93 8.97 -2.68
CA VAL A 219 -15.18 10.03 -1.68
C VAL A 219 -15.11 11.44 -2.27
N GLY A 220 -15.12 11.57 -3.60
CA GLY A 220 -15.08 12.87 -4.28
C GLY A 220 -13.69 13.46 -4.45
N ALA A 221 -12.62 12.71 -4.22
CA ALA A 221 -11.24 13.16 -4.38
C ALA A 221 -10.75 13.13 -5.86
N GLY A 222 -11.67 13.15 -6.82
CA GLY A 222 -11.37 13.21 -8.26
C GLY A 222 -11.00 11.87 -8.88
N GLY A 223 -10.65 11.89 -10.17
CA GLY A 223 -10.25 10.70 -10.91
C GLY A 223 -11.40 9.79 -11.34
N ILE A 224 -11.04 8.56 -11.78
CA ILE A 224 -11.98 7.59 -12.38
C ILE A 224 -13.01 7.05 -11.36
N GLY A 225 -12.67 7.02 -10.07
CA GLY A 225 -13.52 6.46 -9.02
C GLY A 225 -14.86 7.18 -8.87
N LEU A 226 -14.90 8.49 -9.11
CA LEU A 226 -16.14 9.26 -9.07
C LEU A 226 -17.13 8.77 -10.15
N PHE A 227 -16.64 8.48 -11.34
CA PHE A 227 -17.44 7.98 -12.45
C PHE A 227 -17.91 6.55 -12.21
N TYR A 228 -17.07 5.72 -11.56
CA TYR A 228 -17.46 4.39 -11.13
C TYR A 228 -18.60 4.43 -10.13
N ASP A 229 -18.53 5.27 -9.11
CA ASP A 229 -19.59 5.45 -8.10
C ASP A 229 -20.90 5.92 -8.75
N GLN A 230 -20.83 6.92 -9.62
CA GLN A 230 -22.00 7.45 -10.32
C GLN A 230 -22.68 6.39 -11.22
N THR A 231 -21.91 5.66 -12.02
CA THR A 231 -22.49 4.66 -12.94
C THR A 231 -23.08 3.46 -12.20
N LEU A 232 -22.42 3.05 -11.09
CA LEU A 232 -22.91 1.96 -10.25
C LEU A 232 -24.17 2.38 -9.48
N GLY A 233 -24.16 3.56 -8.88
CA GLY A 233 -25.29 4.12 -8.13
C GLY A 233 -26.53 4.38 -9.01
N LEU A 234 -26.33 4.66 -10.30
CA LEU A 234 -27.40 4.85 -11.29
C LEU A 234 -27.77 3.56 -12.04
N PHE A 235 -27.23 2.40 -11.64
CA PHE A 235 -27.46 1.09 -12.26
C PHE A 235 -27.10 1.04 -13.77
N GLN A 236 -26.14 1.86 -14.21
CA GLN A 236 -25.68 1.91 -15.61
C GLN A 236 -24.60 0.87 -15.85
N TYR A 237 -24.90 -0.40 -15.67
CA TYR A 237 -23.96 -1.52 -15.69
C TYR A 237 -23.09 -1.62 -16.96
N PRO A 238 -23.57 -1.35 -18.20
CA PRO A 238 -22.73 -1.33 -19.39
C PRO A 238 -21.61 -0.28 -19.32
N LYS A 239 -21.88 0.90 -18.76
CA LYS A 239 -20.87 1.95 -18.55
C LYS A 239 -19.89 1.57 -17.43
N THR A 240 -20.40 0.99 -16.35
CA THR A 240 -19.57 0.45 -15.29
C THR A 240 -18.60 -0.62 -15.82
N ALA A 241 -19.06 -1.50 -16.71
CA ALA A 241 -18.21 -2.49 -17.37
C ALA A 241 -17.09 -1.83 -18.18
N THR A 242 -17.41 -0.75 -18.91
CA THR A 242 -16.40 0.03 -19.66
C THR A 242 -15.35 0.64 -18.75
N ILE A 243 -15.74 1.19 -17.59
CA ILE A 243 -14.80 1.72 -16.60
C ILE A 243 -13.90 0.60 -16.09
N ILE A 244 -14.45 -0.58 -15.73
CA ILE A 244 -13.66 -1.72 -15.25
C ILE A 244 -12.67 -2.18 -16.31
N LEU A 245 -13.08 -2.31 -17.56
CA LEU A 245 -12.17 -2.68 -18.65
C LEU A 245 -11.06 -1.63 -18.84
N PHE A 246 -11.40 -0.35 -18.75
CA PHE A 246 -10.43 0.72 -18.92
C PHE A 246 -9.45 0.79 -17.73
N THR A 247 -9.87 0.43 -16.52
CA THR A 247 -8.96 0.33 -15.37
C THR A 247 -7.91 -0.78 -15.50
N LEU A 248 -8.06 -1.71 -16.46
CA LEU A 248 -6.98 -2.67 -16.80
C LEU A 248 -5.70 -1.98 -17.28
N VAL A 249 -5.78 -0.73 -17.77
CA VAL A 249 -4.60 0.10 -18.05
C VAL A 249 -3.74 0.28 -16.79
N ILE A 250 -4.36 0.41 -15.62
CA ILE A 250 -3.65 0.50 -14.34
C ILE A 250 -2.84 -0.78 -14.07
N VAL A 251 -3.41 -1.95 -14.38
CA VAL A 251 -2.72 -3.24 -14.23
C VAL A 251 -1.47 -3.32 -15.11
N VAL A 252 -1.55 -2.77 -16.32
CA VAL A 252 -0.38 -2.73 -17.24
C VAL A 252 0.71 -1.81 -16.69
N ILE A 253 0.35 -0.64 -16.16
CA ILE A 253 1.30 0.29 -15.53
C ILE A 253 1.94 -0.36 -14.32
N ASP A 254 1.16 -1.03 -13.49
CA ASP A 254 1.59 -1.77 -12.29
C ASP A 254 2.61 -2.87 -12.65
N TYR A 255 2.31 -3.65 -13.68
CA TYR A 255 3.21 -4.70 -14.19
C TYR A 255 4.55 -4.11 -14.67
N ILE A 256 4.52 -3.00 -15.44
CA ILE A 256 5.74 -2.32 -15.92
C ILE A 256 6.55 -1.81 -14.72
N SER A 257 5.92 -1.14 -13.77
CA SER A 257 6.57 -0.61 -12.55
C SER A 257 7.25 -1.72 -11.76
N THR A 258 6.55 -2.84 -11.55
CA THR A 258 7.10 -4.01 -10.84
C THR A 258 8.31 -4.61 -11.56
N LYS A 259 8.26 -4.68 -12.90
CA LYS A 259 9.38 -5.20 -13.70
C LYS A 259 10.61 -4.28 -13.63
N VAL A 260 10.41 -2.96 -13.68
CA VAL A 260 11.49 -1.97 -13.52
C VAL A 260 12.10 -2.08 -12.12
N ARG A 261 11.28 -2.20 -11.08
CA ARG A 261 11.74 -2.36 -9.69
C ARG A 261 12.61 -3.62 -9.50
N ALA A 262 12.25 -4.71 -10.14
CA ALA A 262 13.02 -5.96 -10.08
C ALA A 262 14.44 -5.84 -10.67
N HIS A 263 14.71 -4.83 -11.51
CA HIS A 263 16.05 -4.56 -12.05
C HIS A 263 16.87 -3.61 -11.17
N LEU A 264 16.23 -2.93 -10.21
CA LEU A 264 16.87 -1.98 -9.30
C LEU A 264 17.24 -2.61 -7.95
N ALA A 265 16.59 -3.71 -7.60
CA ALA A 265 16.85 -4.48 -6.37
C ALA A 265 17.93 -5.52 -6.59
#